data_e3c4b283aef56db99763cd91c65dfba6
#
_entry.id   e3c4b283aef56db99763cd91c65dfba6
#
_cell.length_a   1.000
_cell.length_b   1.000
_cell.length_c   1.000
_cell.angle_alpha   90.00
_cell.angle_beta   90.00
_cell.angle_gamma   90.00
#
_symmetry.space_group_name_H-M   'P 1'
#
loop_
_entity.id
_entity.type
_entity.pdbx_description
1 polymer ?
#
loop_
_entity_poly.entity_id
_entity_poly.type
_entity_poly.pdbx_seq_one_letter_code
_entity_poly.pdbx_strand_id
1 'polypeptide(L)'
;MGLSVKIPGSCGELVQGMIDDIPFLVTCPISMYTKASITKYFSYLPYKARLARNKTLDYLGTKSYAKFCLTTELLTGKGMASSSADIASICQLTALSCKRILSQDEMSKIATSIEPTDGIFCKGIVRYNHLNGQVLEHLGLAPKIKILMFDCGGKVDTLSFNRRKDLKRLYQENENTIKEALDYLRLGFKEKNNKYIGKACVMSAY
;
A
#
# COMPACT_ATOMS: atom_id res chain seq x y z
N MET A 1 22.66 -4.01 17.36
CA MET A 1 21.93 -3.79 16.10
C MET A 1 20.96 -2.63 16.27
N GLY A 2 20.93 -1.68 15.35
CA GLY A 2 19.98 -0.57 15.39
C GLY A 2 18.55 -1.04 15.02
N LEU A 3 17.53 -0.43 15.60
CA LEU A 3 16.13 -0.69 15.28
C LEU A 3 15.83 -0.29 13.83
N SER A 4 15.20 -1.16 13.07
CA SER A 4 14.80 -0.88 11.69
C SER A 4 13.52 -1.62 11.30
N VAL A 5 12.80 -1.05 10.32
CA VAL A 5 11.56 -1.60 9.75
C VAL A 5 11.72 -1.65 8.23
N LYS A 6 11.29 -2.75 7.63
CA LYS A 6 11.19 -2.90 6.17
C LYS A 6 9.73 -3.10 5.77
N ILE A 7 9.27 -2.32 4.81
CA ILE A 7 7.92 -2.44 4.22
C ILE A 7 8.10 -2.69 2.72
N PRO A 8 7.41 -3.69 2.14
CA PRO A 8 7.49 -3.95 0.71
C PRO A 8 6.80 -2.86 -0.09
N GLY A 9 7.15 -2.74 -1.35
CA GLY A 9 6.36 -2.02 -2.34
C GLY A 9 5.41 -2.94 -3.08
N SER A 10 4.83 -2.42 -4.16
CA SER A 10 4.01 -3.16 -5.12
C SER A 10 4.51 -2.92 -6.55
N CYS A 11 3.84 -3.56 -7.50
CA CYS A 11 4.02 -3.28 -8.92
C CYS A 11 2.63 -3.22 -9.58
N GLY A 12 1.87 -2.18 -9.21
CA GLY A 12 0.46 -2.06 -9.57
C GLY A 12 -0.45 -2.97 -8.74
N GLU A 13 -1.70 -3.09 -9.17
CA GLU A 13 -2.75 -3.81 -8.46
C GLU A 13 -3.13 -5.10 -9.19
N LEU A 14 -3.48 -6.16 -8.45
CA LEU A 14 -4.05 -7.38 -9.02
C LEU A 14 -5.47 -7.11 -9.55
N VAL A 15 -6.26 -6.44 -8.74
CA VAL A 15 -7.59 -5.92 -9.10
C VAL A 15 -7.81 -4.61 -8.39
N GLN A 16 -8.37 -3.63 -9.10
CA GLN A 16 -8.78 -2.35 -8.52
C GLN A 16 -10.14 -1.94 -9.07
N GLY A 17 -10.87 -1.16 -8.31
CA GLY A 17 -12.15 -0.64 -8.77
C GLY A 17 -13.06 -0.21 -7.63
N MET A 18 -14.37 -0.23 -7.93
CA MET A 18 -15.42 0.12 -6.99
C MET A 18 -16.57 -0.88 -7.14
N ILE A 19 -17.08 -1.37 -6.03
CA ILE A 19 -18.25 -2.24 -5.95
C ILE A 19 -19.17 -1.67 -4.89
N ASP A 20 -20.45 -1.49 -5.20
CA ASP A 20 -21.46 -0.92 -4.31
C ASP A 20 -20.99 0.43 -3.70
N ASP A 21 -20.46 1.31 -4.54
CA ASP A 21 -19.86 2.60 -4.16
C ASP A 21 -18.65 2.52 -3.19
N ILE A 22 -18.10 1.33 -2.95
CA ILE A 22 -16.92 1.13 -2.09
C ILE A 22 -15.69 0.95 -2.96
N PRO A 23 -14.77 1.92 -3.01
CA PRO A 23 -13.53 1.79 -3.77
C PRO A 23 -12.54 0.86 -3.06
N PHE A 24 -11.77 0.11 -3.84
CA PHE A 24 -10.77 -0.79 -3.28
C PHE A 24 -9.59 -1.02 -4.21
N LEU A 25 -8.50 -1.46 -3.59
CA LEU A 25 -7.30 -2.01 -4.23
C LEU A 25 -7.06 -3.42 -3.70
N VAL A 26 -6.55 -4.30 -4.56
CA VAL A 26 -5.96 -5.58 -4.15
C VAL A 26 -4.51 -5.57 -4.59
N THR A 27 -3.65 -5.20 -3.67
CA THR A 27 -2.22 -4.98 -3.90
C THR A 27 -1.42 -6.25 -3.64
N CYS A 28 -0.50 -6.60 -4.54
CA CYS A 28 0.45 -7.68 -4.33
C CYS A 28 1.82 -7.10 -3.92
N PRO A 29 2.29 -7.36 -2.68
CA PRO A 29 3.61 -6.93 -2.27
C PRO A 29 4.70 -7.63 -3.09
N ILE A 30 5.79 -6.90 -3.38
CA ILE A 30 6.97 -7.39 -4.11
C ILE A 30 8.20 -7.48 -3.19
N SER A 31 9.27 -8.12 -3.67
CA SER A 31 10.53 -8.26 -2.92
C SER A 31 11.48 -7.07 -3.05
N MET A 32 10.93 -5.87 -3.21
CA MET A 32 11.64 -4.59 -3.13
C MET A 32 11.03 -3.77 -1.99
N TYR A 33 11.87 -3.06 -1.23
CA TYR A 33 11.47 -2.53 0.07
C TYR A 33 11.87 -1.07 0.26
N THR A 34 11.09 -0.37 1.06
CA THR A 34 11.55 0.78 1.82
C THR A 34 12.00 0.32 3.20
N LYS A 35 13.15 0.79 3.64
CA LYS A 35 13.71 0.55 4.98
C LYS A 35 13.83 1.85 5.75
N ALA A 36 13.16 1.95 6.89
CA ALA A 36 13.37 2.97 7.89
C ALA A 36 14.29 2.46 9.00
N SER A 37 15.22 3.28 9.47
CA SER A 37 16.19 2.90 10.53
C SER A 37 16.42 4.06 11.49
N ILE A 38 16.69 3.76 12.78
CA ILE A 38 17.18 4.77 13.72
C ILE A 38 18.63 5.12 13.37
N THR A 39 18.94 6.40 13.37
CA THR A 39 20.28 6.94 13.10
C THR A 39 20.73 7.91 14.18
N LYS A 40 22.03 8.04 14.38
CA LYS A 40 22.64 9.09 15.24
C LYS A 40 22.85 10.40 14.48
N TYR A 41 22.91 10.33 13.17
CA TYR A 41 23.20 11.47 12.30
C TYR A 41 21.94 12.19 11.87
N PHE A 42 22.10 13.44 11.42
CA PHE A 42 21.02 14.14 10.74
C PHE A 42 20.76 13.44 9.41
N SER A 43 19.49 13.17 9.13
CA SER A 43 19.04 12.63 7.84
C SER A 43 17.79 13.38 7.39
N TYR A 44 17.73 13.70 6.11
CA TYR A 44 16.55 14.30 5.53
C TYR A 44 15.45 13.25 5.40
N LEU A 45 14.26 13.58 5.90
CA LEU A 45 13.05 12.80 5.65
C LEU A 45 12.14 13.56 4.69
N PRO A 46 11.60 12.91 3.65
CA PRO A 46 10.57 13.49 2.78
C PRO A 46 9.38 14.01 3.58
N TYR A 47 8.65 14.97 3.04
CA TYR A 47 7.54 15.63 3.74
C TYR A 47 6.53 14.65 4.34
N LYS A 48 6.06 13.67 3.54
CA LYS A 48 5.08 12.68 4.00
C LYS A 48 5.63 11.76 5.11
N ALA A 49 6.91 11.41 5.04
CA ALA A 49 7.58 10.63 6.08
C ALA A 49 7.68 11.43 7.41
N ARG A 50 7.95 12.75 7.35
CA ARG A 50 7.90 13.62 8.54
C ARG A 50 6.49 13.70 9.12
N LEU A 51 5.49 13.82 8.24
CA LEU A 51 4.08 13.86 8.65
C LEU A 51 3.66 12.52 9.29
N ALA A 52 4.09 11.39 8.72
CA ALA A 52 3.87 10.05 9.28
C ALA A 52 4.44 9.92 10.70
N ARG A 53 5.68 10.39 10.91
CA ARG A 53 6.29 10.42 12.24
C ARG A 53 5.45 11.24 13.23
N ASN A 54 5.07 12.45 12.86
CA ASN A 54 4.35 13.35 13.77
C ASN A 54 2.95 12.79 14.10
N LYS A 55 2.18 12.38 13.09
CA LYS A 55 0.86 11.78 13.30
C LYS A 55 0.90 10.50 14.14
N THR A 56 1.98 9.70 14.02
CA THR A 56 2.16 8.53 14.87
C THR A 56 2.43 8.93 16.32
N LEU A 57 3.24 9.95 16.57
CA LEU A 57 3.50 10.45 17.92
C LEU A 57 2.22 11.04 18.54
N ASP A 58 1.46 11.80 17.76
CA ASP A 58 0.17 12.36 18.19
C ASP A 58 -0.83 11.25 18.53
N TYR A 59 -0.93 10.22 17.67
CA TYR A 59 -1.79 9.05 17.91
C TYR A 59 -1.43 8.29 19.19
N LEU A 60 -0.13 8.17 19.47
CA LEU A 60 0.37 7.48 20.66
C LEU A 60 0.35 8.36 21.92
N GLY A 61 0.04 9.66 21.79
CA GLY A 61 0.06 10.62 22.91
C GLY A 61 1.45 10.77 23.53
N THR A 62 2.54 10.68 22.76
CA THR A 62 3.90 10.63 23.28
C THR A 62 4.88 11.46 22.45
N LYS A 63 6.11 11.57 22.93
CA LYS A 63 7.21 12.25 22.24
C LYS A 63 8.38 11.29 22.01
N SER A 64 9.07 11.44 20.90
CA SER A 64 10.33 10.74 20.62
C SER A 64 11.32 11.69 19.97
N TYR A 65 12.56 11.65 20.44
CA TYR A 65 13.68 12.41 19.88
C TYR A 65 14.54 11.56 18.94
N ALA A 66 14.13 10.32 18.67
CA ALA A 66 14.84 9.44 17.75
C ALA A 66 14.92 10.08 16.36
N LYS A 67 16.11 10.02 15.76
CA LYS A 67 16.35 10.44 14.39
C LYS A 67 16.21 9.24 13.47
N PHE A 68 15.57 9.41 12.34
CA PHE A 68 15.31 8.35 11.39
C PHE A 68 16.02 8.61 10.05
N CYS A 69 16.45 7.53 9.43
CA CYS A 69 16.94 7.50 8.06
C CYS A 69 16.03 6.59 7.26
N LEU A 70 15.72 6.99 6.02
CA LEU A 70 14.90 6.26 5.07
C LEU A 70 15.71 5.92 3.84
N THR A 71 15.68 4.65 3.44
CA THR A 71 16.27 4.17 2.19
C THR A 71 15.24 3.33 1.44
N THR A 72 15.15 3.49 0.13
CA THR A 72 14.16 2.78 -0.68
C THR A 72 14.79 2.20 -1.95
N GLU A 73 14.33 1.00 -2.31
CA GLU A 73 14.57 0.36 -3.60
C GLU A 73 13.47 0.70 -4.61
N LEU A 74 12.39 1.35 -4.14
CA LEU A 74 11.19 1.62 -4.93
C LEU A 74 11.33 2.91 -5.73
N LEU A 75 10.95 2.86 -7.00
CA LEU A 75 10.96 4.05 -7.86
C LEU A 75 9.75 4.95 -7.55
N THR A 76 10.03 6.22 -7.26
CA THR A 76 8.99 7.21 -6.95
C THR A 76 8.19 7.58 -8.19
N GLY A 77 6.85 7.57 -8.07
CA GLY A 77 5.94 7.95 -9.16
C GLY A 77 5.83 6.91 -10.28
N LYS A 78 6.15 5.65 -10.00
CA LYS A 78 6.08 4.53 -10.96
C LYS A 78 5.02 3.48 -10.58
N GLY A 79 4.09 3.81 -9.70
CA GLY A 79 3.06 2.85 -9.25
C GLY A 79 3.62 1.73 -8.36
N MET A 80 4.77 1.98 -7.69
CA MET A 80 5.40 0.98 -6.83
C MET A 80 5.04 1.11 -5.35
N ALA A 81 3.97 1.82 -5.00
CA ALA A 81 3.56 2.09 -3.63
C ALA A 81 4.67 2.71 -2.75
N SER A 82 5.64 3.42 -3.35
CA SER A 82 6.80 3.95 -2.64
C SER A 82 6.41 4.89 -1.50
N SER A 83 5.42 5.77 -1.73
CA SER A 83 4.91 6.70 -0.71
C SER A 83 4.24 5.95 0.45
N SER A 84 3.40 4.95 0.16
CA SER A 84 2.75 4.11 1.17
C SER A 84 3.78 3.32 1.99
N ALA A 85 4.83 2.80 1.35
CA ALA A 85 5.92 2.08 2.02
C ALA A 85 6.76 3.00 2.93
N ASP A 86 7.03 4.23 2.48
CA ASP A 86 7.73 5.25 3.27
C ASP A 86 6.91 5.61 4.52
N ILE A 87 5.62 5.92 4.35
CA ILE A 87 4.69 6.25 5.44
C ILE A 87 4.64 5.08 6.44
N ALA A 88 4.34 3.87 5.98
CA ALA A 88 4.16 2.72 6.85
C ALA A 88 5.45 2.35 7.62
N SER A 89 6.62 2.40 6.95
CA SER A 89 7.89 2.10 7.61
C SER A 89 8.24 3.12 8.70
N ILE A 90 7.96 4.41 8.46
CA ILE A 90 8.18 5.46 9.47
C ILE A 90 7.16 5.37 10.61
N CYS A 91 5.88 5.10 10.32
CA CYS A 91 4.87 4.90 11.37
C CYS A 91 5.30 3.78 12.32
N GLN A 92 5.61 2.62 11.79
CA GLN A 92 6.01 1.46 12.61
C GLN A 92 7.32 1.70 13.36
N LEU A 93 8.32 2.32 12.72
CA LEU A 93 9.59 2.63 13.39
C LEU A 93 9.40 3.66 14.50
N THR A 94 8.52 4.65 14.29
CA THR A 94 8.19 5.65 15.31
C THR A 94 7.56 4.96 16.52
N ALA A 95 6.57 4.09 16.32
CA ALA A 95 5.95 3.34 17.41
C ALA A 95 6.96 2.46 18.16
N LEU A 96 7.81 1.75 17.41
CA LEU A 96 8.87 0.93 18.02
C LEU A 96 9.86 1.75 18.82
N SER A 97 10.19 2.99 18.39
CA SER A 97 11.04 3.91 19.18
C SER A 97 10.40 4.32 20.50
N CYS A 98 9.08 4.22 20.60
CA CYS A 98 8.26 4.43 21.80
C CYS A 98 7.88 3.11 22.51
N LYS A 99 8.54 1.99 22.19
CA LYS A 99 8.28 0.64 22.73
C LYS A 99 6.84 0.16 22.48
N ARG A 100 6.22 0.57 21.37
CA ARG A 100 4.89 0.17 20.93
C ARG A 100 4.99 -0.49 19.55
N ILE A 101 4.02 -1.36 19.24
CA ILE A 101 3.82 -1.95 17.91
C ILE A 101 2.45 -1.51 17.47
N LEU A 102 2.35 -0.92 16.27
CA LEU A 102 1.06 -0.61 15.68
C LEU A 102 0.41 -1.88 15.14
N SER A 103 -0.87 -2.05 15.43
CA SER A 103 -1.71 -3.01 14.71
C SER A 103 -1.92 -2.56 13.26
N GLN A 104 -2.42 -3.46 12.43
CA GLN A 104 -2.76 -3.15 11.04
C GLN A 104 -3.79 -2.02 10.94
N ASP A 105 -4.81 -2.03 11.81
CA ASP A 105 -5.86 -0.99 11.83
C ASP A 105 -5.33 0.37 12.29
N GLU A 106 -4.47 0.41 13.29
CA GLU A 106 -3.80 1.64 13.73
C GLU A 106 -2.92 2.20 12.62
N MET A 107 -2.15 1.34 11.95
CA MET A 107 -1.33 1.71 10.78
C MET A 107 -2.20 2.28 9.66
N SER A 108 -3.30 1.62 9.33
CA SER A 108 -4.25 2.06 8.31
C SER A 108 -4.83 3.44 8.62
N LYS A 109 -5.29 3.66 9.85
CA LYS A 109 -5.83 4.95 10.30
C LYS A 109 -4.82 6.08 10.17
N ILE A 110 -3.58 5.85 10.60
CA ILE A 110 -2.53 6.87 10.51
C ILE A 110 -2.17 7.13 9.05
N ALA A 111 -1.93 6.09 8.25
CA ALA A 111 -1.50 6.21 6.87
C ALA A 111 -2.56 6.91 6.00
N THR A 112 -3.82 6.50 6.06
CA THR A 112 -4.91 7.11 5.28
C THR A 112 -5.24 8.53 5.71
N SER A 113 -4.91 8.91 6.95
CA SER A 113 -5.01 10.32 7.38
C SER A 113 -4.00 11.24 6.68
N ILE A 114 -2.98 10.69 6.03
CA ILE A 114 -1.93 11.42 5.30
C ILE A 114 -2.29 11.48 3.82
N GLU A 115 -2.60 10.33 3.22
CA GLU A 115 -3.02 10.18 1.82
C GLU A 115 -3.73 8.84 1.61
N PRO A 116 -4.47 8.67 0.49
CA PRO A 116 -4.89 7.34 0.05
C PRO A 116 -3.68 6.40 -0.01
N THR A 117 -3.79 5.22 0.58
CA THR A 117 -2.64 4.34 0.78
C THR A 117 -2.92 2.90 0.33
N ASP A 118 -1.91 2.25 -0.21
CA ASP A 118 -1.99 0.84 -0.59
C ASP A 118 -1.87 -0.05 0.64
N GLY A 119 -2.56 -1.20 0.62
CA GLY A 119 -2.59 -2.16 1.73
C GLY A 119 -1.34 -3.04 1.86
N ILE A 120 -0.17 -2.58 1.38
CA ILE A 120 1.09 -3.36 1.32
C ILE A 120 1.65 -3.80 2.67
N PHE A 121 1.25 -3.15 3.75
CA PHE A 121 1.63 -3.49 5.12
C PHE A 121 0.66 -4.46 5.79
N CYS A 122 -0.43 -4.82 5.10
CA CYS A 122 -1.39 -5.80 5.58
C CYS A 122 -0.79 -7.21 5.53
N LYS A 123 -1.24 -8.08 6.45
CA LYS A 123 -0.82 -9.47 6.46
C LYS A 123 -1.50 -10.25 5.33
N GLY A 124 -0.73 -10.69 4.34
CA GLY A 124 -1.24 -11.39 3.15
C GLY A 124 -1.82 -10.42 2.11
N ILE A 125 -2.62 -10.96 1.21
CA ILE A 125 -3.31 -10.19 0.18
C ILE A 125 -4.71 -9.87 0.66
N VAL A 126 -5.08 -8.61 0.59
CA VAL A 126 -6.37 -8.11 1.07
C VAL A 126 -7.06 -7.26 0.01
N ARG A 127 -8.39 -7.28 -0.01
CA ARG A 127 -9.18 -6.22 -0.64
C ARG A 127 -9.27 -5.07 0.35
N TYR A 128 -8.71 -3.94 0.00
CA TYR A 128 -8.45 -2.82 0.91
C TYR A 128 -9.06 -1.53 0.39
N ASN A 129 -9.84 -0.86 1.22
CA ASN A 129 -10.31 0.48 0.90
C ASN A 129 -9.19 1.48 1.16
N HIS A 130 -8.55 1.94 0.09
CA HIS A 130 -7.39 2.81 0.14
C HIS A 130 -7.68 4.23 0.65
N LEU A 131 -8.96 4.63 0.70
CA LEU A 131 -9.37 5.97 1.17
C LEU A 131 -9.55 6.03 2.69
N ASN A 132 -10.10 4.97 3.30
CA ASN A 132 -10.41 4.94 4.73
C ASN A 132 -9.61 3.90 5.54
N GLY A 133 -8.83 3.05 4.87
CA GLY A 133 -7.98 2.07 5.52
C GLY A 133 -8.68 0.80 5.99
N GLN A 134 -9.90 0.55 5.54
CA GLN A 134 -10.65 -0.64 5.92
C GLN A 134 -10.20 -1.86 5.10
N VAL A 135 -9.87 -2.95 5.79
CA VAL A 135 -9.76 -4.27 5.16
C VAL A 135 -11.17 -4.80 4.92
N LEU A 136 -11.52 -4.96 3.64
CA LEU A 136 -12.83 -5.44 3.22
C LEU A 136 -12.88 -6.98 3.15
N GLU A 137 -11.75 -7.61 2.81
CA GLU A 137 -11.64 -9.06 2.64
C GLU A 137 -10.19 -9.52 2.74
N HIS A 138 -9.96 -10.67 3.32
CA HIS A 138 -8.68 -11.38 3.27
C HIS A 138 -8.72 -12.47 2.20
N LEU A 139 -7.84 -12.38 1.20
CA LEU A 139 -7.80 -13.32 0.07
C LEU A 139 -6.80 -14.47 0.27
N GLY A 140 -5.77 -14.27 1.08
CA GLY A 140 -4.79 -15.31 1.38
C GLY A 140 -3.35 -14.80 1.45
N LEU A 141 -2.40 -15.72 1.34
CA LEU A 141 -0.97 -15.39 1.32
C LEU A 141 -0.55 -14.93 -0.09
N ALA A 142 0.50 -14.12 -0.16
CA ALA A 142 1.06 -13.69 -1.44
C ALA A 142 1.43 -14.90 -2.32
N PRO A 143 0.96 -14.94 -3.59
CA PRO A 143 1.25 -16.06 -4.48
C PRO A 143 2.73 -16.08 -4.86
N LYS A 144 3.26 -17.27 -5.13
CA LYS A 144 4.63 -17.42 -5.66
C LYS A 144 4.64 -17.11 -7.16
N ILE A 145 4.75 -15.83 -7.49
CA ILE A 145 4.83 -15.33 -8.88
C ILE A 145 6.12 -14.55 -9.10
N LYS A 146 6.58 -14.49 -10.34
CA LYS A 146 7.60 -13.56 -10.79
C LYS A 146 6.93 -12.45 -11.57
N ILE A 147 7.23 -11.21 -11.22
CA ILE A 147 6.70 -10.02 -11.89
C ILE A 147 7.82 -9.44 -12.74
N LEU A 148 7.55 -9.26 -14.03
CA LEU A 148 8.43 -8.56 -14.95
C LEU A 148 7.87 -7.15 -15.14
N MET A 149 8.64 -6.15 -14.72
CA MET A 149 8.26 -4.75 -14.78
C MET A 149 8.99 -4.04 -15.90
N PHE A 150 8.26 -3.29 -16.72
CA PHE A 150 8.80 -2.41 -17.75
C PHE A 150 8.49 -0.96 -17.39
N ASP A 151 9.53 -0.13 -17.24
CA ASP A 151 9.36 1.31 -17.08
C ASP A 151 9.25 1.98 -18.47
N CYS A 152 8.03 2.32 -18.86
CA CYS A 152 7.76 3.03 -20.13
C CYS A 152 7.94 4.55 -20.02
N GLY A 153 8.53 5.04 -18.95
CA GLY A 153 8.68 6.48 -18.68
C GLY A 153 7.48 7.09 -17.95
N GLY A 154 7.44 8.42 -17.90
CA GLY A 154 6.36 9.16 -17.22
C GLY A 154 6.38 9.02 -15.70
N LYS A 155 5.39 9.66 -15.06
CA LYS A 155 5.14 9.58 -13.61
C LYS A 155 3.64 9.46 -13.36
N VAL A 156 3.29 8.63 -12.40
CA VAL A 156 1.91 8.52 -11.89
C VAL A 156 1.71 9.52 -10.77
N ASP A 157 0.77 10.44 -10.95
CA ASP A 157 0.28 11.33 -9.89
C ASP A 157 -1.03 10.77 -9.33
N THR A 158 -0.93 10.01 -8.25
CA THR A 158 -2.05 9.36 -7.58
C THR A 158 -3.09 10.38 -7.08
N LEU A 159 -2.67 11.58 -6.64
CA LEU A 159 -3.60 12.60 -6.15
C LEU A 159 -4.43 13.17 -7.31
N SER A 160 -3.81 13.50 -8.43
CA SER A 160 -4.51 13.96 -9.63
C SER A 160 -5.44 12.90 -10.19
N PHE A 161 -5.01 11.63 -10.23
CA PHE A 161 -5.84 10.52 -10.65
C PHE A 161 -7.11 10.39 -9.79
N ASN A 162 -6.98 10.37 -8.47
CA ASN A 162 -8.11 10.21 -7.55
C ASN A 162 -9.06 11.44 -7.53
N ARG A 163 -8.67 12.58 -8.09
CA ARG A 163 -9.51 13.79 -8.23
C ARG A 163 -10.28 13.86 -9.54
N ARG A 164 -10.14 12.90 -10.43
CA ARG A 164 -10.87 12.85 -11.69
C ARG A 164 -12.37 12.76 -11.42
N LYS A 165 -13.16 13.67 -12.02
CA LYS A 165 -14.61 13.73 -11.84
C LYS A 165 -15.36 12.57 -12.52
N ASP A 166 -14.77 12.00 -13.56
CA ASP A 166 -15.33 10.88 -14.34
C ASP A 166 -15.04 9.51 -13.74
N LEU A 167 -14.15 9.43 -12.72
CA LEU A 167 -13.67 8.16 -12.17
C LEU A 167 -14.82 7.31 -11.58
N LYS A 168 -15.73 7.95 -10.84
CA LYS A 168 -16.89 7.24 -10.27
C LYS A 168 -17.78 6.63 -11.36
N ARG A 169 -18.07 7.37 -12.41
CA ARG A 169 -18.86 6.88 -13.56
C ARG A 169 -18.17 5.71 -14.24
N LEU A 170 -16.87 5.82 -14.51
CA LEU A 170 -16.10 4.74 -15.14
C LEU A 170 -16.09 3.47 -14.28
N TYR A 171 -15.98 3.59 -12.96
CA TYR A 171 -16.07 2.44 -12.07
C TYR A 171 -17.47 1.80 -12.08
N GLN A 172 -18.53 2.60 -12.09
CA GLN A 172 -19.90 2.09 -12.15
C GLN A 172 -20.19 1.38 -13.48
N GLU A 173 -19.70 1.92 -14.60
CA GLU A 173 -19.84 1.30 -15.93
C GLU A 173 -19.10 -0.06 -16.00
N ASN A 174 -17.99 -0.21 -15.27
CA ASN A 174 -17.18 -1.43 -15.27
C ASN A 174 -17.43 -2.35 -14.05
N GLU A 175 -18.38 -2.04 -13.18
CA GLU A 175 -18.58 -2.75 -11.90
C GLU A 175 -18.76 -4.26 -12.08
N ASN A 176 -19.52 -4.70 -13.09
CA ASN A 176 -19.72 -6.12 -13.36
C ASN A 176 -18.42 -6.82 -13.75
N THR A 177 -17.60 -6.19 -14.60
CA THR A 177 -16.27 -6.71 -14.98
C THR A 177 -15.36 -6.81 -13.77
N ILE A 178 -15.39 -5.82 -12.87
CA ILE A 178 -14.59 -5.81 -11.64
C ILE A 178 -15.08 -6.88 -10.65
N LYS A 179 -16.39 -7.11 -10.53
CA LYS A 179 -16.95 -8.22 -9.73
C LYS A 179 -16.46 -9.58 -10.25
N GLU A 180 -16.53 -9.80 -11.56
CA GLU A 180 -16.05 -11.03 -12.19
C GLU A 180 -14.52 -11.18 -12.01
N ALA A 181 -13.73 -10.13 -12.20
CA ALA A 181 -12.30 -10.15 -11.96
C ALA A 181 -11.98 -10.54 -10.50
N LEU A 182 -12.71 -9.98 -9.54
CA LEU A 182 -12.54 -10.32 -8.13
C LEU A 182 -12.89 -11.78 -7.84
N ASP A 183 -13.90 -12.35 -8.49
CA ASP A 183 -14.26 -13.76 -8.34
C ASP A 183 -13.19 -14.70 -8.92
N TYR A 184 -12.61 -14.37 -10.09
CA TYR A 184 -11.44 -15.08 -10.59
C TYR A 184 -10.24 -14.98 -9.64
N LEU A 185 -10.05 -13.82 -9.04
CA LEU A 185 -8.97 -13.63 -8.08
C LEU A 185 -9.17 -14.52 -6.83
N ARG A 186 -10.38 -14.55 -6.27
CA ARG A 186 -10.77 -15.42 -5.15
C ARG A 186 -10.53 -16.90 -5.48
N LEU A 187 -10.97 -17.32 -6.65
CA LEU A 187 -10.77 -18.68 -7.13
C LEU A 187 -9.28 -19.00 -7.27
N GLY A 188 -8.50 -18.07 -7.82
CA GLY A 188 -7.06 -18.20 -7.98
C GLY A 188 -6.31 -18.39 -6.65
N PHE A 189 -6.72 -17.66 -5.60
CA PHE A 189 -6.15 -17.84 -4.25
C PHE A 189 -6.60 -19.14 -3.62
N LYS A 190 -7.89 -19.49 -3.72
CA LYS A 190 -8.47 -20.73 -3.16
C LYS A 190 -7.81 -21.97 -3.76
N GLU A 191 -7.65 -22.02 -5.07
CA GLU A 191 -7.11 -23.15 -5.82
C GLU A 191 -5.59 -23.10 -6.01
N LYS A 192 -4.94 -22.02 -5.53
CA LYS A 192 -3.51 -21.76 -5.77
C LYS A 192 -3.14 -21.78 -7.26
N ASN A 193 -4.03 -21.24 -8.09
CA ASN A 193 -3.93 -21.27 -9.54
C ASN A 193 -3.60 -19.88 -10.11
N ASN A 194 -2.34 -19.69 -10.50
CA ASN A 194 -1.88 -18.40 -11.03
C ASN A 194 -2.53 -18.00 -12.36
N LYS A 195 -3.14 -18.94 -13.12
CA LYS A 195 -3.87 -18.60 -14.35
C LYS A 195 -5.13 -17.79 -14.05
N TYR A 196 -5.85 -18.14 -12.98
CA TYR A 196 -7.02 -17.35 -12.55
C TYR A 196 -6.61 -15.99 -12.03
N ILE A 197 -5.51 -15.91 -11.28
CA ILE A 197 -4.95 -14.63 -10.82
C ILE A 197 -4.59 -13.75 -12.03
N GLY A 198 -3.88 -14.30 -13.03
CA GLY A 198 -3.53 -13.58 -14.25
C GLY A 198 -4.74 -13.13 -15.04
N LYS A 199 -5.80 -13.98 -15.14
CA LYS A 199 -7.06 -13.59 -15.79
C LYS A 199 -7.72 -12.40 -15.07
N ALA A 200 -7.79 -12.44 -13.74
CA ALA A 200 -8.31 -11.34 -12.95
C ALA A 200 -7.56 -10.02 -13.20
N CYS A 201 -6.23 -10.08 -13.22
CA CYS A 201 -5.38 -8.91 -13.49
C CYS A 201 -5.65 -8.31 -14.88
N VAL A 202 -5.77 -9.15 -15.92
CA VAL A 202 -6.07 -8.71 -17.28
C VAL A 202 -7.44 -8.03 -17.34
N MET A 203 -8.47 -8.63 -16.74
CA MET A 203 -9.82 -8.06 -16.71
C MET A 203 -9.88 -6.72 -15.99
N SER A 204 -9.10 -6.56 -14.93
CA SER A 204 -9.05 -5.30 -14.16
C SER A 204 -8.24 -4.20 -14.86
N ALA A 205 -7.45 -4.52 -15.89
CA ALA A 205 -6.61 -3.55 -16.62
C ALA A 205 -7.35 -2.87 -17.78
N TYR A 206 -8.47 -3.43 -18.23
CA TYR A 206 -9.33 -2.92 -19.30
C TYR A 206 -10.64 -2.34 -18.76
#